data_8da32b3d6c34d2183ef5bae179562b09
#
_entry.id   8da32b3d6c34d2183ef5bae179562b09
#
_cell.length_a   1.000
_cell.length_b   1.000
_cell.length_c   1.000
_cell.angle_alpha   90.00
_cell.angle_beta   90.00
_cell.angle_gamma   90.00
#
_symmetry.space_group_name_H-M   'P 1'
#
loop_
_entity.id
_entity.type
_entity.pdbx_description
1 polymer ?
#
loop_
_entity_poly.entity_id
_entity_poly.type
_entity_poly.pdbx_seq_one_letter_code
_entity_poly.pdbx_strand_id
1 'polypeptide(L)'
;MFGEKYGDAVRVVSVGDWARELCGGTHAQRSSQLGLVKLLGEASIGSGVRRVEALVGTDAYDFLAREHVVVGQLTEALKVRSEELPERISSVLGKLKDAEREINTMRQKQVLAGGSSLTAGARDVFGVSFVGHHAGIGVGADDLRSLVLDVRSRLGNDRPSVVALASVAKDRPVVIIATNDAARQWGLKAGALVRLAAQALGGGGGGKDDVAQGGGTDAAKIGEALAIVEHAVGERVTAGR
;
A
#
# COMPACT_ATOMS: atom_id res chain seq x y z
N MET A 1 13.33 8.22 -47.68
CA MET A 1 12.73 9.08 -48.73
C MET A 1 13.07 10.49 -48.30
N PHE A 2 14.05 11.08 -48.98
CA PHE A 2 14.58 12.40 -48.67
C PHE A 2 13.76 13.43 -49.45
N GLY A 3 13.02 14.27 -48.74
CA GLY A 3 12.14 15.31 -49.32
C GLY A 3 12.89 16.52 -49.88
N GLU A 4 14.21 16.40 -50.11
CA GLU A 4 15.06 17.49 -50.58
C GLU A 4 15.18 17.44 -52.10
N LYS A 5 15.07 18.61 -52.73
CA LYS A 5 15.40 18.77 -54.14
C LYS A 5 16.91 18.81 -54.29
N TYR A 6 17.47 17.79 -54.88
CA TYR A 6 18.87 17.74 -55.19
C TYR A 6 19.19 18.58 -56.45
N GLY A 7 20.35 19.26 -56.47
CA GLY A 7 20.87 19.90 -57.65
C GLY A 7 21.48 18.89 -58.63
N ASP A 8 22.07 19.42 -59.69
CA ASP A 8 22.72 18.60 -60.76
C ASP A 8 23.92 17.78 -60.26
N ALA A 9 24.48 18.12 -59.08
CA ALA A 9 25.56 17.39 -58.45
C ALA A 9 25.17 17.10 -56.99
N VAL A 10 25.37 15.86 -56.54
CA VAL A 10 25.11 15.41 -55.17
C VAL A 10 26.38 14.89 -54.52
N ARG A 11 26.51 15.19 -53.22
CA ARG A 11 27.60 14.65 -52.43
C ARG A 11 27.29 13.26 -51.93
N VAL A 12 28.16 12.30 -52.24
CA VAL A 12 28.07 10.93 -51.70
C VAL A 12 29.14 10.75 -50.63
N VAL A 13 28.77 10.35 -49.45
CA VAL A 13 29.67 9.97 -48.37
C VAL A 13 29.80 8.45 -48.36
N SER A 14 31.03 7.94 -48.47
CA SER A 14 31.31 6.51 -48.38
C SER A 14 31.96 6.17 -47.05
N VAL A 15 31.52 5.07 -46.42
CA VAL A 15 32.11 4.52 -45.20
C VAL A 15 32.68 3.15 -45.56
N GLY A 16 33.97 3.08 -45.76
CA GLY A 16 34.60 1.89 -46.35
C GLY A 16 33.93 1.49 -47.66
N ASP A 17 33.87 0.20 -47.93
CA ASP A 17 33.24 -0.36 -49.13
C ASP A 17 31.79 -0.81 -48.88
N TRP A 18 31.28 -0.67 -47.63
CA TRP A 18 30.01 -1.27 -47.21
C TRP A 18 28.84 -0.28 -47.13
N ALA A 19 29.05 1.01 -47.00
CA ALA A 19 27.98 1.98 -46.96
C ALA A 19 28.26 3.20 -47.86
N ARG A 20 27.23 3.70 -48.54
CA ARG A 20 27.23 4.93 -49.34
C ARG A 20 25.92 5.65 -49.15
N GLU A 21 26.01 6.92 -48.71
CA GLU A 21 24.85 7.73 -48.40
C GLU A 21 24.96 9.12 -49.02
N LEU A 22 23.82 9.65 -49.47
CA LEU A 22 23.72 11.05 -49.89
C LEU A 22 23.66 11.93 -48.66
N CYS A 23 24.67 12.74 -48.40
CA CYS A 23 24.70 13.62 -47.26
C CYS A 23 25.47 14.91 -47.48
N GLY A 24 24.80 16.05 -47.31
CA GLY A 24 25.40 17.38 -47.37
C GLY A 24 26.05 17.87 -46.09
N GLY A 25 25.91 17.11 -44.98
CA GLY A 25 26.42 17.46 -43.66
C GLY A 25 27.94 17.38 -43.53
N THR A 26 28.47 17.86 -42.41
CA THR A 26 29.86 17.69 -42.02
C THR A 26 30.11 16.29 -41.47
N HIS A 27 31.21 15.67 -41.87
CA HIS A 27 31.59 14.34 -41.44
C HIS A 27 32.99 14.30 -40.88
N ALA A 28 33.19 13.46 -39.83
CA ALA A 28 34.52 13.06 -39.42
C ALA A 28 35.20 12.28 -40.58
N GLN A 29 36.48 12.51 -40.79
CA GLN A 29 37.21 11.82 -41.86
C GLN A 29 37.53 10.36 -41.52
N ARG A 30 37.60 10.02 -40.26
CA ARG A 30 37.89 8.68 -39.71
C ARG A 30 37.01 8.38 -38.52
N SER A 31 36.53 7.15 -38.40
CA SER A 31 35.72 6.70 -37.25
C SER A 31 36.45 6.88 -35.90
N SER A 32 37.79 6.77 -35.92
CA SER A 32 38.61 6.99 -34.71
C SER A 32 38.53 8.43 -34.16
N GLN A 33 38.12 9.41 -34.95
CA GLN A 33 37.94 10.80 -34.52
C GLN A 33 36.68 10.99 -33.68
N LEU A 34 35.75 10.02 -33.71
CA LEU A 34 34.54 10.04 -32.88
C LEU A 34 34.85 9.77 -31.41
N GLY A 35 35.95 9.09 -31.13
CA GLY A 35 36.30 8.68 -29.79
C GLY A 35 35.32 7.62 -29.23
N LEU A 36 34.92 7.78 -27.98
CA LEU A 36 34.02 6.87 -27.33
C LEU A 36 32.58 7.04 -27.84
N VAL A 37 31.89 5.93 -28.10
CA VAL A 37 30.47 5.90 -28.46
C VAL A 37 29.70 5.09 -27.41
N LYS A 38 28.74 5.73 -26.78
CA LYS A 38 27.84 5.08 -25.79
C LYS A 38 26.42 5.02 -26.36
N LEU A 39 25.92 3.83 -26.65
CA LEU A 39 24.51 3.64 -27.00
C LEU A 39 23.64 3.87 -25.78
N LEU A 40 22.62 4.72 -25.93
CA LEU A 40 21.65 5.01 -24.86
C LEU A 40 20.42 4.11 -24.95
N GLY A 41 19.95 3.87 -26.18
CA GLY A 41 18.76 3.06 -26.38
C GLY A 41 18.34 2.92 -27.82
N GLU A 42 17.38 2.08 -28.05
CA GLU A 42 16.73 1.83 -29.33
C GLU A 42 15.22 1.83 -29.16
N ALA A 43 14.48 2.48 -30.05
CA ALA A 43 13.03 2.55 -30.04
C ALA A 43 12.46 2.36 -31.45
N SER A 44 11.28 1.77 -31.57
CA SER A 44 10.50 1.76 -32.81
C SER A 44 9.75 3.08 -32.93
N ILE A 45 9.92 3.77 -34.06
CA ILE A 45 9.24 5.04 -34.35
C ILE A 45 8.25 4.95 -35.51
N GLY A 46 8.08 3.77 -36.09
CA GLY A 46 7.16 3.50 -37.19
C GLY A 46 7.29 2.07 -37.69
N SER A 47 6.45 1.68 -38.65
CA SER A 47 6.56 0.36 -39.28
C SER A 47 7.89 0.20 -40.03
N GLY A 48 8.76 -0.70 -39.54
CA GLY A 48 10.07 -0.97 -40.10
C GLY A 48 11.13 0.12 -39.87
N VAL A 49 10.84 1.15 -39.03
CA VAL A 49 11.77 2.23 -38.72
C VAL A 49 12.16 2.18 -37.23
N ARG A 50 13.48 2.10 -37.00
CA ARG A 50 14.05 2.10 -35.65
C ARG A 50 14.95 3.31 -35.46
N ARG A 51 14.85 3.88 -34.24
CA ARG A 51 15.67 5.01 -33.81
C ARG A 51 16.68 4.51 -32.78
N VAL A 52 17.94 4.80 -33.03
CA VAL A 52 19.06 4.54 -32.13
C VAL A 52 19.58 5.89 -31.63
N GLU A 53 19.74 6.02 -30.33
CA GLU A 53 20.31 7.20 -29.69
C GLU A 53 21.67 6.85 -29.10
N ALA A 54 22.65 7.69 -29.31
CA ALA A 54 24.00 7.49 -28.81
C ALA A 54 24.65 8.81 -28.43
N LEU A 55 25.54 8.77 -27.45
CA LEU A 55 26.45 9.84 -27.09
C LEU A 55 27.81 9.53 -27.71
N VAL A 56 28.57 10.59 -28.10
CA VAL A 56 29.84 10.46 -28.77
C VAL A 56 30.89 11.37 -28.13
N GLY A 57 32.14 10.92 -28.06
CA GLY A 57 33.25 11.70 -27.56
C GLY A 57 33.13 12.09 -26.08
N THR A 58 33.24 13.39 -25.78
CA THR A 58 33.20 13.91 -24.42
C THR A 58 31.88 13.63 -23.72
N ASP A 59 30.76 13.75 -24.42
CA ASP A 59 29.42 13.49 -23.82
C ASP A 59 29.28 12.03 -23.38
N ALA A 60 29.82 11.09 -24.16
CA ALA A 60 29.86 9.68 -23.82
C ALA A 60 30.73 9.42 -22.58
N TYR A 61 31.88 10.08 -22.50
CA TYR A 61 32.79 10.00 -21.36
C TYR A 61 32.12 10.57 -20.09
N ASP A 62 31.52 11.75 -20.17
CA ASP A 62 30.87 12.39 -19.03
C ASP A 62 29.67 11.60 -18.52
N PHE A 63 28.96 10.94 -19.41
CA PHE A 63 27.88 10.04 -19.04
C PHE A 63 28.41 8.85 -18.21
N LEU A 64 29.44 8.17 -18.69
CA LEU A 64 30.04 7.04 -17.99
C LEU A 64 30.72 7.45 -16.66
N ALA A 65 31.36 8.63 -16.65
CA ALA A 65 31.97 9.16 -15.43
C ALA A 65 30.92 9.42 -14.35
N ARG A 66 29.75 9.95 -14.71
CA ARG A 66 28.62 10.12 -13.76
C ARG A 66 28.09 8.79 -13.26
N GLU A 67 27.90 7.79 -14.13
CA GLU A 67 27.51 6.43 -13.70
C GLU A 67 28.53 5.86 -12.70
N HIS A 68 29.84 6.04 -12.95
CA HIS A 68 30.88 5.59 -12.06
C HIS A 68 30.80 6.25 -10.67
N VAL A 69 30.57 7.57 -10.62
CA VAL A 69 30.39 8.30 -9.34
C VAL A 69 29.19 7.77 -8.56
N VAL A 70 28.04 7.56 -9.21
CA VAL A 70 26.85 7.03 -8.57
C VAL A 70 27.09 5.62 -8.01
N VAL A 71 27.71 4.75 -8.79
CA VAL A 71 28.09 3.40 -8.34
C VAL A 71 29.05 3.50 -7.16
N GLY A 72 30.03 4.40 -7.18
CA GLY A 72 30.95 4.66 -6.09
C GLY A 72 30.24 5.04 -4.77
N GLN A 73 29.26 5.95 -4.86
CA GLN A 73 28.44 6.32 -3.69
C GLN A 73 27.65 5.13 -3.13
N LEU A 74 27.09 4.30 -4.00
CA LEU A 74 26.36 3.10 -3.55
C LEU A 74 27.27 2.06 -2.89
N THR A 75 28.47 1.83 -3.45
CA THR A 75 29.45 0.89 -2.87
C THR A 75 29.94 1.36 -1.50
N GLU A 76 30.16 2.67 -1.34
CA GLU A 76 30.53 3.27 -0.06
C GLU A 76 29.39 3.13 0.97
N ALA A 77 28.16 3.49 0.60
CA ALA A 77 26.99 3.42 1.47
C ALA A 77 26.69 1.99 1.92
N LEU A 78 26.79 1.00 1.02
CA LEU A 78 26.49 -0.39 1.29
C LEU A 78 27.72 -1.21 1.76
N LYS A 79 28.93 -0.61 1.74
CA LYS A 79 30.20 -1.21 2.14
C LYS A 79 30.48 -2.54 1.43
N VAL A 80 30.32 -2.55 0.12
CA VAL A 80 30.55 -3.69 -0.77
C VAL A 80 31.27 -3.25 -2.04
N ARG A 81 31.82 -4.19 -2.82
CA ARG A 81 32.37 -3.92 -4.15
C ARG A 81 31.23 -3.75 -5.17
N SER A 82 31.54 -3.13 -6.29
CA SER A 82 30.54 -2.84 -7.34
C SER A 82 29.84 -4.09 -7.88
N GLU A 83 30.57 -5.18 -8.03
CA GLU A 83 30.02 -6.46 -8.48
C GLU A 83 29.04 -7.09 -7.50
N GLU A 84 29.17 -6.77 -6.21
CA GLU A 84 28.34 -7.30 -5.11
C GLU A 84 27.07 -6.47 -4.86
N LEU A 85 26.93 -5.28 -5.50
CA LEU A 85 25.81 -4.36 -5.30
C LEU A 85 24.44 -5.00 -5.56
N PRO A 86 24.22 -5.74 -6.67
CA PRO A 86 22.89 -6.32 -6.95
C PRO A 86 22.45 -7.31 -5.86
N GLU A 87 23.37 -8.15 -5.43
CA GLU A 87 23.12 -9.14 -4.37
C GLU A 87 22.89 -8.46 -3.01
N ARG A 88 23.70 -7.45 -2.69
CA ARG A 88 23.56 -6.67 -1.45
C ARG A 88 22.23 -5.95 -1.37
N ILE A 89 21.80 -5.30 -2.45
CA ILE A 89 20.52 -4.62 -2.52
C ILE A 89 19.37 -5.62 -2.35
N SER A 90 19.42 -6.75 -3.06
CA SER A 90 18.43 -7.82 -2.93
C SER A 90 18.32 -8.34 -1.50
N SER A 91 19.47 -8.53 -0.83
CA SER A 91 19.54 -8.96 0.58
C SER A 91 18.91 -7.92 1.52
N VAL A 92 19.20 -6.63 1.33
CA VAL A 92 18.64 -5.55 2.17
C VAL A 92 17.12 -5.45 1.98
N LEU A 93 16.63 -5.52 0.75
CA LEU A 93 15.18 -5.52 0.47
C LEU A 93 14.48 -6.74 1.06
N GLY A 94 15.13 -7.92 1.01
CA GLY A 94 14.63 -9.13 1.67
C GLY A 94 14.50 -8.96 3.18
N LYS A 95 15.56 -8.48 3.84
CA LYS A 95 15.56 -8.22 5.28
C LYS A 95 14.51 -7.19 5.71
N LEU A 96 14.31 -6.13 4.90
CA LEU A 96 13.27 -5.14 5.16
C LEU A 96 11.89 -5.79 5.14
N LYS A 97 11.60 -6.59 4.13
CA LYS A 97 10.33 -7.32 4.01
C LYS A 97 10.07 -8.29 5.17
N ASP A 98 11.12 -8.98 5.61
CA ASP A 98 11.01 -9.92 6.74
C ASP A 98 10.78 -9.17 8.06
N ALA A 99 11.48 -8.06 8.28
CA ALA A 99 11.29 -7.19 9.44
C ALA A 99 9.87 -6.59 9.49
N GLU A 100 9.35 -6.14 8.36
CA GLU A 100 7.96 -5.65 8.26
C GLU A 100 6.94 -6.74 8.61
N ARG A 101 7.16 -7.97 8.15
CA ARG A 101 6.30 -9.12 8.50
C ARG A 101 6.36 -9.45 9.99
N GLU A 102 7.55 -9.42 10.57
CA GLU A 102 7.74 -9.70 12.00
C GLU A 102 7.05 -8.63 12.85
N ILE A 103 7.21 -7.34 12.52
CA ILE A 103 6.51 -6.24 13.20
C ILE A 103 4.99 -6.42 13.13
N ASN A 104 4.45 -6.76 11.96
CA ASN A 104 3.02 -6.98 11.80
C ASN A 104 2.53 -8.18 12.63
N THR A 105 3.30 -9.27 12.65
CA THR A 105 2.98 -10.45 13.46
C THR A 105 3.01 -10.13 14.96
N MET A 106 4.00 -9.38 15.42
CA MET A 106 4.11 -8.95 16.82
C MET A 106 2.94 -8.05 17.20
N ARG A 107 2.57 -7.08 16.36
CA ARG A 107 1.42 -6.21 16.57
C ARG A 107 0.11 -7.00 16.68
N GLN A 108 -0.09 -7.96 15.78
CA GLN A 108 -1.28 -8.81 15.79
C GLN A 108 -1.37 -9.66 17.07
N LYS A 109 -0.25 -10.26 17.49
CA LYS A 109 -0.19 -10.99 18.77
C LYS A 109 -0.51 -10.10 19.98
N GLN A 110 0.02 -8.88 20.00
CA GLN A 110 -0.22 -7.90 21.06
C GLN A 110 -1.71 -7.50 21.13
N VAL A 111 -2.32 -7.23 19.96
CA VAL A 111 -3.75 -6.91 19.86
C VAL A 111 -4.62 -8.07 20.37
N LEU A 112 -4.34 -9.31 19.94
CA LEU A 112 -5.09 -10.50 20.35
C LEU A 112 -4.88 -10.87 21.82
N ALA A 113 -3.72 -10.55 22.41
CA ALA A 113 -3.49 -10.78 23.84
C ALA A 113 -4.48 -10.01 24.74
N GLY A 114 -5.01 -8.87 24.26
CA GLY A 114 -6.06 -8.12 24.93
C GLY A 114 -7.45 -8.79 24.92
N GLY A 115 -7.67 -9.76 24.03
CA GLY A 115 -8.99 -10.38 23.85
C GLY A 115 -9.57 -11.06 25.09
N SER A 116 -8.75 -11.73 25.88
CA SER A 116 -9.20 -12.39 27.12
C SER A 116 -9.67 -11.40 28.18
N SER A 117 -8.95 -10.29 28.38
CA SER A 117 -9.35 -9.24 29.32
C SER A 117 -10.61 -8.51 28.87
N LEU A 118 -10.78 -8.29 27.56
CA LEU A 118 -12.00 -7.69 27.01
C LEU A 118 -13.21 -8.60 27.21
N THR A 119 -13.03 -9.90 27.02
CA THR A 119 -14.12 -10.88 27.29
C THR A 119 -14.51 -10.90 28.73
N ALA A 120 -13.55 -10.85 29.67
CA ALA A 120 -13.83 -10.79 31.12
C ALA A 120 -14.52 -9.47 31.51
N GLY A 121 -14.29 -8.38 30.79
CA GLY A 121 -14.94 -7.08 30.97
C GLY A 121 -16.30 -6.93 30.30
N ALA A 122 -16.91 -8.01 29.77
CA ALA A 122 -18.22 -7.97 29.15
C ALA A 122 -19.28 -7.53 30.14
N ARG A 123 -20.14 -6.57 29.78
CA ARG A 123 -21.26 -6.09 30.58
C ARG A 123 -22.56 -6.77 30.16
N ASP A 124 -23.43 -6.99 31.10
CA ASP A 124 -24.79 -7.46 30.81
C ASP A 124 -25.70 -6.27 30.50
N VAL A 125 -26.24 -6.23 29.29
CA VAL A 125 -27.22 -5.23 28.86
C VAL A 125 -28.52 -5.94 28.54
N PHE A 126 -29.40 -6.01 29.54
CA PHE A 126 -30.71 -6.69 29.50
C PHE A 126 -30.65 -8.12 28.96
N GLY A 127 -29.63 -8.89 29.34
CA GLY A 127 -29.41 -10.27 28.94
C GLY A 127 -28.50 -10.45 27.71
N VAL A 128 -27.98 -9.36 27.15
CA VAL A 128 -26.99 -9.37 26.09
C VAL A 128 -25.60 -9.11 26.66
N SER A 129 -24.63 -9.98 26.35
CA SER A 129 -23.22 -9.75 26.68
C SER A 129 -22.64 -8.68 25.76
N PHE A 130 -22.41 -7.48 26.26
CA PHE A 130 -21.89 -6.35 25.51
C PHE A 130 -20.43 -6.07 25.87
N VAL A 131 -19.59 -5.95 24.82
CA VAL A 131 -18.22 -5.51 24.96
C VAL A 131 -18.03 -4.26 24.10
N GLY A 132 -17.89 -3.10 24.76
CA GLY A 132 -17.55 -1.83 24.12
C GLY A 132 -16.17 -1.38 24.58
N HIS A 133 -15.19 -1.23 23.64
CA HIS A 133 -13.83 -0.85 24.01
C HIS A 133 -13.15 0.00 22.95
N HIS A 134 -12.36 0.98 23.39
CA HIS A 134 -11.47 1.77 22.54
C HIS A 134 -10.08 1.15 22.59
N ALA A 135 -9.66 0.52 21.48
CA ALA A 135 -8.39 -0.20 21.37
C ALA A 135 -7.15 0.73 21.22
N GLY A 136 -7.34 2.04 21.35
CA GLY A 136 -6.26 3.03 21.29
C GLY A 136 -5.95 3.51 19.87
N ILE A 137 -4.76 4.12 19.72
CA ILE A 137 -4.27 4.68 18.47
C ILE A 137 -3.35 3.68 17.79
N GLY A 138 -3.40 3.60 16.45
CA GLY A 138 -2.48 2.78 15.64
C GLY A 138 -2.96 1.37 15.34
N VAL A 139 -4.10 0.92 15.89
CA VAL A 139 -4.70 -0.37 15.54
C VAL A 139 -5.45 -0.23 14.21
N GLY A 140 -5.00 -0.92 13.19
CA GLY A 140 -5.61 -0.91 11.86
C GLY A 140 -6.97 -1.63 11.83
N ALA A 141 -7.75 -1.37 10.77
CA ALA A 141 -9.07 -1.98 10.63
C ALA A 141 -9.01 -3.52 10.59
N ASP A 142 -8.01 -4.11 9.98
CA ASP A 142 -7.86 -5.57 9.87
C ASP A 142 -7.53 -6.20 11.22
N ASP A 143 -6.63 -5.58 11.99
CA ASP A 143 -6.28 -6.03 13.34
C ASP A 143 -7.46 -5.86 14.30
N LEU A 144 -8.16 -4.73 14.22
CA LEU A 144 -9.37 -4.47 15.01
C LEU A 144 -10.47 -5.49 14.69
N ARG A 145 -10.63 -5.83 13.40
CA ARG A 145 -11.59 -6.87 12.97
C ARG A 145 -11.24 -8.24 13.53
N SER A 146 -9.96 -8.60 13.51
CA SER A 146 -9.46 -9.85 14.06
C SER A 146 -9.75 -9.93 15.56
N LEU A 147 -9.52 -8.84 16.30
CA LEU A 147 -9.82 -8.75 17.73
C LEU A 147 -11.31 -8.86 18.03
N VAL A 148 -12.16 -8.16 17.27
CA VAL A 148 -13.62 -8.24 17.42
C VAL A 148 -14.13 -9.67 17.24
N LEU A 149 -13.60 -10.37 16.23
CA LEU A 149 -13.98 -11.76 15.94
C LEU A 149 -13.47 -12.72 17.02
N ASP A 150 -12.26 -12.54 17.53
CA ASP A 150 -11.71 -13.33 18.63
C ASP A 150 -12.54 -13.14 19.91
N VAL A 151 -12.84 -11.91 20.31
CA VAL A 151 -13.69 -11.62 21.49
C VAL A 151 -15.08 -12.22 21.31
N ARG A 152 -15.70 -12.06 20.15
CA ARG A 152 -17.01 -12.68 19.86
C ARG A 152 -16.96 -14.21 19.99
N SER A 153 -15.92 -14.84 19.44
CA SER A 153 -15.74 -16.29 19.52
C SER A 153 -15.60 -16.79 20.96
N ARG A 154 -14.88 -16.05 21.81
CA ARG A 154 -14.69 -16.37 23.24
C ARG A 154 -15.97 -16.21 24.07
N LEU A 155 -16.84 -15.26 23.69
CA LEU A 155 -18.16 -15.09 24.35
C LEU A 155 -19.12 -16.24 24.02
N GLY A 156 -18.85 -17.00 22.94
CA GLY A 156 -19.66 -18.15 22.52
C GLY A 156 -21.02 -17.76 21.95
N ASN A 157 -21.91 -18.75 21.81
CA ASN A 157 -23.27 -18.59 21.26
C ASN A 157 -24.40 -18.90 22.25
N ASP A 158 -24.06 -19.27 23.52
CA ASP A 158 -25.05 -19.63 24.55
C ASP A 158 -25.90 -18.44 24.96
N ARG A 159 -25.36 -17.24 24.84
CA ARG A 159 -26.03 -15.97 25.14
C ARG A 159 -25.87 -14.98 23.97
N PRO A 160 -26.88 -14.12 23.72
CA PRO A 160 -26.72 -13.04 22.80
C PRO A 160 -25.49 -12.19 23.12
N SER A 161 -24.64 -11.90 22.15
CA SER A 161 -23.45 -11.08 22.36
C SER A 161 -23.24 -10.06 21.23
N VAL A 162 -22.80 -8.87 21.65
CA VAL A 162 -22.42 -7.75 20.76
C VAL A 162 -21.07 -7.25 21.21
N VAL A 163 -20.13 -7.23 20.26
CA VAL A 163 -18.78 -6.70 20.43
C VAL A 163 -18.62 -5.47 19.57
N ALA A 164 -18.38 -4.33 20.17
CA ALA A 164 -18.16 -3.04 19.49
C ALA A 164 -16.79 -2.50 19.89
N LEU A 165 -15.82 -2.61 18.98
CA LEU A 165 -14.48 -2.07 19.20
C LEU A 165 -14.23 -0.90 18.27
N ALA A 166 -13.51 0.11 18.77
CA ALA A 166 -13.10 1.26 18.00
C ALA A 166 -11.61 1.55 18.17
N SER A 167 -11.00 2.15 17.19
CA SER A 167 -9.60 2.59 17.22
C SER A 167 -9.41 3.87 16.39
N VAL A 168 -8.23 4.48 16.48
CA VAL A 168 -7.81 5.56 15.59
C VAL A 168 -6.70 5.04 14.70
N ALA A 169 -6.95 4.96 13.38
CA ALA A 169 -6.00 4.54 12.38
C ALA A 169 -5.80 5.66 11.36
N LYS A 170 -4.54 6.09 11.13
CA LYS A 170 -4.21 7.19 10.21
C LYS A 170 -5.05 8.46 10.50
N ASP A 171 -5.12 8.85 11.75
CA ASP A 171 -5.87 9.99 12.29
C ASP A 171 -7.39 9.96 12.04
N ARG A 172 -7.93 8.80 11.69
CA ARG A 172 -9.36 8.60 11.49
C ARG A 172 -9.90 7.53 12.42
N PRO A 173 -11.07 7.75 13.05
CA PRO A 173 -11.73 6.73 13.86
C PRO A 173 -12.28 5.62 12.97
N VAL A 174 -12.09 4.41 13.42
CA VAL A 174 -12.65 3.18 12.84
C VAL A 174 -13.40 2.47 13.93
N VAL A 175 -14.61 1.99 13.64
CA VAL A 175 -15.41 1.17 14.54
C VAL A 175 -15.81 -0.11 13.82
N ILE A 176 -15.69 -1.24 14.53
CA ILE A 176 -16.10 -2.55 14.02
C ILE A 176 -17.01 -3.18 15.05
N ILE A 177 -18.13 -3.70 14.58
CA ILE A 177 -19.15 -4.35 15.43
C ILE A 177 -19.37 -5.76 14.90
N ALA A 178 -19.40 -6.72 15.83
CA ALA A 178 -19.80 -8.09 15.53
C ALA A 178 -20.90 -8.56 16.49
N THR A 179 -21.81 -9.38 15.95
CA THR A 179 -22.90 -10.02 16.71
C THR A 179 -22.83 -11.52 16.50
N ASN A 180 -23.17 -12.30 17.52
CA ASN A 180 -23.31 -13.75 17.38
C ASN A 180 -24.70 -14.14 16.87
N ASP A 181 -24.92 -15.44 16.63
CA ASP A 181 -26.20 -15.95 16.09
C ASP A 181 -27.37 -15.64 17.01
N ALA A 182 -27.20 -15.83 18.33
CA ALA A 182 -28.22 -15.56 19.30
C ALA A 182 -28.62 -14.06 19.31
N ALA A 183 -27.67 -13.15 19.21
CA ALA A 183 -27.97 -11.71 19.16
C ALA A 183 -28.74 -11.35 17.86
N ARG A 184 -28.41 -11.98 16.74
CA ARG A 184 -29.12 -11.74 15.46
C ARG A 184 -30.57 -12.24 15.51
N GLN A 185 -30.83 -13.35 16.21
CA GLN A 185 -32.21 -13.83 16.46
C GLN A 185 -33.03 -12.81 17.27
N TRP A 186 -32.38 -12.01 18.13
CA TRP A 186 -33.00 -10.90 18.85
C TRP A 186 -33.09 -9.61 18.04
N GLY A 187 -32.74 -9.66 16.75
CA GLY A 187 -32.79 -8.52 15.85
C GLY A 187 -31.61 -7.54 15.97
N LEU A 188 -30.54 -7.94 16.71
CA LEU A 188 -29.32 -7.14 16.87
C LEU A 188 -28.41 -7.40 15.69
N LYS A 189 -28.43 -6.49 14.70
CA LYS A 189 -27.68 -6.59 13.47
C LYS A 189 -26.47 -5.66 13.50
N ALA A 190 -25.27 -6.18 13.26
CA ALA A 190 -24.04 -5.40 13.26
C ALA A 190 -24.08 -4.24 12.28
N GLY A 191 -24.68 -4.43 11.08
CA GLY A 191 -24.81 -3.39 10.06
C GLY A 191 -25.71 -2.21 10.47
N ALA A 192 -26.71 -2.45 11.32
CA ALA A 192 -27.56 -1.39 11.88
C ALA A 192 -26.82 -0.62 12.99
N LEU A 193 -26.21 -1.36 13.91
CA LEU A 193 -25.47 -0.79 15.03
C LEU A 193 -24.27 0.04 14.60
N VAL A 194 -23.52 -0.43 13.59
CA VAL A 194 -22.36 0.30 13.11
C VAL A 194 -22.72 1.63 12.44
N ARG A 195 -23.89 1.73 11.81
CA ARG A 195 -24.35 3.00 11.22
C ARG A 195 -24.56 4.06 12.28
N LEU A 196 -25.15 3.69 13.43
CA LEU A 196 -25.34 4.61 14.55
C LEU A 196 -23.99 5.10 15.09
N ALA A 197 -23.04 4.18 15.31
CA ALA A 197 -21.71 4.55 15.76
C ALA A 197 -20.99 5.46 14.75
N ALA A 198 -21.05 5.13 13.46
CA ALA A 198 -20.36 5.88 12.41
C ALA A 198 -20.98 7.28 12.22
N GLN A 199 -22.29 7.44 12.38
CA GLN A 199 -22.95 8.76 12.37
C GLN A 199 -22.45 9.64 13.51
N ALA A 200 -22.29 9.11 14.72
CA ALA A 200 -21.73 9.84 15.86
C ALA A 200 -20.28 10.27 15.60
N LEU A 201 -19.52 9.46 14.87
CA LEU A 201 -18.14 9.76 14.45
C LEU A 201 -18.06 10.76 13.29
N GLY A 202 -19.18 11.23 12.75
CA GLY A 202 -19.21 12.14 11.61
C GLY A 202 -18.89 11.45 10.27
N GLY A 203 -19.28 10.20 10.09
CA GLY A 203 -19.03 9.43 8.89
C GLY A 203 -20.10 8.41 8.56
N GLY A 204 -19.70 7.30 7.95
CA GLY A 204 -20.60 6.26 7.49
C GLY A 204 -20.06 4.86 7.77
N GLY A 205 -20.97 3.89 7.73
CA GLY A 205 -20.61 2.50 7.95
C GLY A 205 -21.65 1.54 7.37
N GLY A 206 -21.24 0.28 7.26
CA GLY A 206 -22.09 -0.79 6.76
C GLY A 206 -21.38 -2.14 6.81
N GLY A 207 -22.09 -3.15 6.40
CA GLY A 207 -21.57 -4.52 6.38
C GLY A 207 -22.70 -5.52 6.51
N LYS A 208 -22.34 -6.75 6.82
CA LYS A 208 -23.28 -7.85 7.04
C LYS A 208 -23.92 -7.75 8.43
N ASP A 209 -24.94 -8.60 8.66
CA ASP A 209 -25.64 -8.65 9.95
C ASP A 209 -24.75 -9.22 11.08
N ASP A 210 -23.73 -10.01 10.74
CA ASP A 210 -22.80 -10.65 11.69
C ASP A 210 -21.58 -9.78 12.02
N VAL A 211 -21.04 -9.05 11.02
CA VAL A 211 -19.90 -8.16 11.17
C VAL A 211 -20.04 -6.97 10.25
N ALA A 212 -19.85 -5.77 10.79
CA ALA A 212 -19.91 -4.53 10.05
C ALA A 212 -18.81 -3.55 10.50
N GLN A 213 -18.42 -2.67 9.62
CA GLN A 213 -17.36 -1.68 9.81
C GLN A 213 -17.87 -0.29 9.46
N GLY A 214 -17.46 0.68 10.23
CA GLY A 214 -17.72 2.09 9.97
C GLY A 214 -16.53 2.95 10.39
N GLY A 215 -16.65 4.22 10.13
CA GLY A 215 -15.64 5.20 10.54
C GLY A 215 -16.18 6.60 10.37
N GLY A 216 -15.35 7.58 10.70
CA GLY A 216 -15.72 8.98 10.61
C GLY A 216 -14.50 9.90 10.56
N THR A 217 -14.72 11.13 10.97
CA THR A 217 -13.68 12.17 11.00
C THR A 217 -13.36 12.64 12.42
N ASP A 218 -14.22 12.34 13.41
CA ASP A 218 -14.09 12.84 14.77
C ASP A 218 -13.72 11.70 15.75
N ALA A 219 -12.43 11.56 16.02
CA ALA A 219 -11.91 10.55 16.93
C ALA A 219 -12.25 10.83 18.41
N ALA A 220 -12.53 12.10 18.79
CA ALA A 220 -12.88 12.45 20.16
C ALA A 220 -14.24 11.85 20.58
N LYS A 221 -15.10 11.54 19.62
CA LYS A 221 -16.43 10.98 19.83
C LYS A 221 -16.48 9.45 19.89
N ILE A 222 -15.34 8.75 19.93
CA ILE A 222 -15.33 7.28 20.02
C ILE A 222 -16.09 6.78 21.25
N GLY A 223 -15.89 7.42 22.42
CA GLY A 223 -16.62 7.06 23.65
C GLY A 223 -18.14 7.22 23.51
N GLU A 224 -18.59 8.33 22.92
CA GLU A 224 -20.00 8.60 22.62
C GLU A 224 -20.57 7.56 21.64
N ALA A 225 -19.84 7.26 20.56
CA ALA A 225 -20.24 6.27 19.57
C ALA A 225 -20.44 4.87 20.18
N LEU A 226 -19.55 4.44 21.08
CA LEU A 226 -19.69 3.16 21.80
C LEU A 226 -20.87 3.16 22.76
N ALA A 227 -21.13 4.28 23.47
CA ALA A 227 -22.28 4.43 24.34
C ALA A 227 -23.61 4.39 23.58
N ILE A 228 -23.66 5.02 22.39
CA ILE A 228 -24.86 4.95 21.53
C ILE A 228 -25.14 3.51 21.09
N VAL A 229 -24.11 2.73 20.77
CA VAL A 229 -24.29 1.30 20.43
C VAL A 229 -24.84 0.52 21.62
N GLU A 230 -24.29 0.74 22.82
CA GLU A 230 -24.76 0.08 24.04
C GLU A 230 -26.23 0.41 24.33
N HIS A 231 -26.61 1.69 24.23
CA HIS A 231 -27.99 2.14 24.41
C HIS A 231 -28.95 1.51 23.39
N ALA A 232 -28.55 1.50 22.10
CA ALA A 232 -29.32 0.91 21.02
C ALA A 232 -29.52 -0.61 21.19
N VAL A 233 -28.55 -1.32 21.79
CA VAL A 233 -28.69 -2.73 22.17
C VAL A 233 -29.77 -2.85 23.25
N GLY A 234 -29.77 -2.01 24.30
CA GLY A 234 -30.76 -2.00 25.36
C GLY A 234 -32.18 -1.71 24.84
N GLU A 235 -32.35 -0.67 24.03
CA GLU A 235 -33.65 -0.30 23.44
C GLU A 235 -34.24 -1.43 22.58
N ARG A 236 -33.41 -2.08 21.78
CA ARG A 236 -33.86 -3.15 20.88
C ARG A 236 -34.35 -4.36 21.65
N VAL A 237 -33.69 -4.71 22.75
CA VAL A 237 -34.09 -5.83 23.63
C VAL A 237 -35.38 -5.53 24.37
N THR A 238 -35.54 -4.29 24.85
CA THR A 238 -36.77 -3.89 25.58
C THR A 238 -37.99 -3.74 24.66
N ALA A 239 -37.78 -3.32 23.40
CA ALA A 239 -38.86 -3.19 22.39
C ALA A 239 -39.29 -4.54 21.80
N GLY A 240 -38.49 -5.60 21.91
CA GLY A 240 -38.79 -6.94 21.41
C GLY A 240 -39.39 -7.91 22.46
N ARG A 241 -39.52 -7.46 23.71
CA ARG A 241 -40.24 -8.14 24.76
C ARG A 241 -41.65 -7.58 24.90
#